data_517d2074a9f8fecc742a993b899fc910
#
_entry.id   517d2074a9f8fecc742a993b899fc910
#
_cell.length_a   1.000
_cell.length_b   1.000
_cell.length_c   1.000
_cell.angle_alpha   90.00
_cell.angle_beta   90.00
_cell.angle_gamma   90.00
#
_symmetry.space_group_name_H-M   'P 1'
#
loop_
_entity.id
_entity.type
_entity.pdbx_description
1 polymer ?
#
loop_
_entity_poly.entity_id
_entity_poly.type
_entity_poly.pdbx_seq_one_letter_code
_entity_poly.pdbx_strand_id
1 'polypeptide(L)'
;MAMQDIYTLFIQDDTISDAKKKNLASLYKPASSRLLFLAKLISFGMERQFIKRDTKNQKLIAGGALSPIVLDYIMDSEVPKPCRHFIGRDKELEELYTMLEENRHVFLCGIAGIGKSELAKAYAKHYKKHYTNILYVEYTGDLHQDITDMDFIDDPPEISEQERFQRHNRFLRSLKSDTLLIIDNFNVTATQDSFLSVVLKYRCQILFTTRSNLNEYCTFQLKEIKDINILFQLTSAFYSEADKYRSTVEKIIETVHYHTFAVELAAKLLENGISTPGQLLAKLQEERASLDNEDKIKIIKDGQSSKATYYSHIHTLFSLYALSRKQQDIMCNLCFLPYTGISCLLYTSPSPRDTERS
;
A
#
# COMPACT_ATOMS: atom_id res chain seq x y z
N MET A 1 -24.27 1.96 3.01
CA MET A 1 -25.05 0.74 3.26
C MET A 1 -24.92 -0.13 2.04
N ALA A 2 -24.22 -1.25 2.17
CA ALA A 2 -24.07 -2.20 1.09
C ALA A 2 -25.40 -2.91 0.79
N MET A 3 -25.54 -3.46 -0.39
CA MET A 3 -26.72 -4.25 -0.76
C MET A 3 -26.93 -5.43 0.18
N GLN A 4 -25.87 -5.95 0.78
CA GLN A 4 -25.92 -7.01 1.78
C GLN A 4 -26.53 -6.55 3.11
N ASP A 5 -26.26 -5.32 3.53
CA ASP A 5 -26.88 -4.76 4.75
C ASP A 5 -28.39 -4.60 4.52
N ILE A 6 -28.79 -4.12 3.32
CA ILE A 6 -30.20 -4.04 2.94
C ILE A 6 -30.83 -5.43 2.90
N TYR A 7 -30.10 -6.43 2.40
CA TYR A 7 -30.57 -7.82 2.39
C TYR A 7 -30.71 -8.38 3.81
N THR A 8 -29.76 -8.10 4.69
CA THR A 8 -29.83 -8.50 6.10
C THR A 8 -31.05 -7.87 6.79
N LEU A 9 -31.25 -6.56 6.59
CA LEU A 9 -32.42 -5.86 7.11
C LEU A 9 -33.73 -6.42 6.53
N PHE A 10 -33.75 -6.79 5.24
CA PHE A 10 -34.90 -7.44 4.62
C PHE A 10 -35.21 -8.79 5.25
N ILE A 11 -34.18 -9.60 5.54
CA ILE A 11 -34.37 -10.92 6.18
C ILE A 11 -34.81 -10.77 7.64
N GLN A 12 -34.34 -9.76 8.34
CA GLN A 12 -34.65 -9.48 9.73
C GLN A 12 -36.00 -8.74 9.94
N ASP A 13 -36.60 -8.22 8.87
CA ASP A 13 -37.87 -7.49 8.96
C ASP A 13 -39.03 -8.45 9.21
N ASP A 14 -39.58 -8.40 10.42
CA ASP A 14 -40.69 -9.28 10.87
C ASP A 14 -42.02 -8.98 10.15
N THR A 15 -42.12 -7.81 9.49
CA THR A 15 -43.31 -7.49 8.69
C THR A 15 -43.33 -8.18 7.33
N ILE A 16 -42.22 -8.81 6.93
CA ILE A 16 -42.06 -9.53 5.67
C ILE A 16 -42.25 -11.02 5.90
N SER A 17 -43.18 -11.61 5.17
CA SER A 17 -43.45 -13.04 5.28
C SER A 17 -42.26 -13.89 4.82
N ASP A 18 -42.08 -15.06 5.45
CA ASP A 18 -41.01 -16.02 5.12
C ASP A 18 -41.05 -16.45 3.66
N ALA A 19 -42.24 -16.52 3.05
CA ALA A 19 -42.41 -16.83 1.64
C ALA A 19 -41.77 -15.77 0.73
N LYS A 20 -41.90 -14.48 1.08
CA LYS A 20 -41.23 -13.37 0.38
C LYS A 20 -39.74 -13.40 0.57
N LYS A 21 -39.26 -13.68 1.80
CA LYS A 21 -37.84 -13.82 2.11
C LYS A 21 -37.20 -14.94 1.29
N LYS A 22 -37.81 -16.13 1.24
CA LYS A 22 -37.33 -17.26 0.45
C LYS A 22 -37.36 -16.97 -1.06
N ASN A 23 -38.40 -16.30 -1.54
CA ASN A 23 -38.52 -15.91 -2.97
C ASN A 23 -37.37 -14.96 -3.35
N LEU A 24 -37.08 -13.94 -2.56
CA LEU A 24 -35.96 -13.04 -2.84
C LEU A 24 -34.63 -13.80 -2.86
N ALA A 25 -34.38 -14.66 -1.87
CA ALA A 25 -33.17 -15.47 -1.79
C ALA A 25 -32.98 -16.37 -3.02
N SER A 26 -34.05 -16.92 -3.55
CA SER A 26 -34.03 -17.80 -4.77
C SER A 26 -33.58 -17.04 -6.02
N LEU A 27 -33.81 -15.74 -6.10
CA LEU A 27 -33.45 -14.90 -7.25
C LEU A 27 -31.94 -14.61 -7.33
N TYR A 28 -31.21 -14.82 -6.24
CA TYR A 28 -29.76 -14.52 -6.21
C TYR A 28 -28.92 -15.55 -7.01
N LYS A 29 -29.31 -16.82 -7.00
CA LYS A 29 -28.53 -17.90 -7.61
C LYS A 29 -28.38 -17.84 -9.13
N PRO A 30 -29.45 -17.66 -9.94
CA PRO A 30 -29.32 -17.56 -11.38
C PRO A 30 -28.78 -16.19 -11.81
N ALA A 31 -27.76 -16.13 -12.65
CA ALA A 31 -27.22 -14.87 -13.17
C ALA A 31 -28.29 -13.98 -13.84
N SER A 32 -29.22 -14.60 -14.57
CA SER A 32 -30.38 -13.94 -15.25
C SER A 32 -31.35 -13.25 -14.28
N SER A 33 -31.39 -13.67 -13.02
CA SER A 33 -32.33 -13.15 -12.02
C SER A 33 -31.69 -12.14 -11.06
N ARG A 34 -30.38 -11.92 -11.14
CA ARG A 34 -29.66 -11.00 -10.23
C ARG A 34 -30.16 -9.56 -10.34
N LEU A 35 -30.48 -9.10 -11.54
CA LEU A 35 -31.07 -7.76 -11.74
C LEU A 35 -32.41 -7.63 -11.02
N LEU A 36 -33.25 -8.66 -11.06
CA LEU A 36 -34.53 -8.65 -10.36
C LEU A 36 -34.34 -8.70 -8.84
N PHE A 37 -33.36 -9.47 -8.35
CA PHE A 37 -32.96 -9.48 -6.96
C PHE A 37 -32.55 -8.08 -6.50
N LEU A 38 -31.64 -7.43 -7.24
CA LEU A 38 -31.18 -6.07 -6.95
C LEU A 38 -32.33 -5.06 -7.00
N ALA A 39 -33.18 -5.13 -8.00
CA ALA A 39 -34.33 -4.22 -8.12
C ALA A 39 -35.30 -4.34 -6.93
N LYS A 40 -35.57 -5.56 -6.47
CA LYS A 40 -36.42 -5.78 -5.28
C LYS A 40 -35.76 -5.28 -4.00
N LEU A 41 -34.45 -5.47 -3.86
CA LEU A 41 -33.70 -4.99 -2.71
C LEU A 41 -33.64 -3.45 -2.69
N ILE A 42 -33.41 -2.83 -3.84
CA ILE A 42 -33.45 -1.36 -4.00
C ILE A 42 -34.84 -0.82 -3.67
N SER A 43 -35.90 -1.47 -4.17
CA SER A 43 -37.28 -1.08 -3.87
C SER A 43 -37.55 -1.11 -2.37
N PHE A 44 -37.18 -2.19 -1.69
CA PHE A 44 -37.27 -2.30 -0.24
C PHE A 44 -36.48 -1.20 0.47
N GLY A 45 -35.21 -0.98 0.07
CA GLY A 45 -34.38 0.05 0.66
C GLY A 45 -34.95 1.47 0.48
N MET A 46 -35.61 1.76 -0.65
CA MET A 46 -36.30 3.01 -0.89
C MET A 46 -37.58 3.15 -0.05
N GLU A 47 -38.38 2.09 0.02
CA GLU A 47 -39.61 2.04 0.84
C GLU A 47 -39.31 2.28 2.33
N ARG A 48 -38.25 1.70 2.83
CA ARG A 48 -37.77 1.87 4.22
C ARG A 48 -36.89 3.09 4.43
N GLN A 49 -36.72 3.94 3.41
CA GLN A 49 -35.89 5.14 3.44
C GLN A 49 -34.40 4.90 3.70
N PHE A 50 -33.91 3.67 3.54
CA PHE A 50 -32.50 3.34 3.62
C PHE A 50 -31.70 3.89 2.43
N ILE A 51 -32.32 4.04 1.29
CA ILE A 51 -31.80 4.67 0.08
C ILE A 51 -32.79 5.68 -0.47
N LYS A 52 -32.26 6.73 -1.13
CA LYS A 52 -33.04 7.76 -1.82
C LYS A 52 -32.57 7.85 -3.27
N ARG A 53 -33.48 8.25 -4.14
CA ARG A 53 -33.13 8.63 -5.50
C ARG A 53 -32.72 10.09 -5.55
N ASP A 54 -31.49 10.37 -5.96
CA ASP A 54 -31.09 11.72 -6.30
C ASP A 54 -31.60 12.06 -7.70
N THR A 55 -32.64 12.87 -7.76
CA THR A 55 -33.30 13.24 -9.01
C THR A 55 -32.44 14.12 -9.91
N LYS A 56 -31.46 14.87 -9.34
CA LYS A 56 -30.55 15.70 -10.13
C LYS A 56 -29.52 14.87 -10.88
N ASN A 57 -28.99 13.83 -10.24
CA ASN A 57 -27.91 13.02 -10.79
C ASN A 57 -28.38 11.64 -11.24
N GLN A 58 -29.67 11.33 -11.14
CA GLN A 58 -30.28 10.02 -11.43
C GLN A 58 -29.57 8.84 -10.70
N LYS A 59 -29.11 9.06 -9.48
CA LYS A 59 -28.38 8.09 -8.67
C LYS A 59 -29.20 7.67 -7.46
N LEU A 60 -28.90 6.48 -6.97
CA LEU A 60 -29.29 6.04 -5.65
C LEU A 60 -28.25 6.59 -4.64
N ILE A 61 -28.72 7.27 -3.61
CA ILE A 61 -27.88 7.78 -2.52
C ILE A 61 -28.40 7.21 -1.21
N ALA A 62 -27.53 7.16 -0.20
CA ALA A 62 -27.96 6.82 1.14
C ALA A 62 -29.02 7.80 1.61
N GLY A 63 -30.09 7.31 2.18
CA GLY A 63 -31.17 8.13 2.71
C GLY A 63 -30.84 8.65 4.12
N GLY A 64 -31.06 9.94 4.36
CA GLY A 64 -31.07 10.52 5.71
C GLY A 64 -29.85 10.24 6.60
N ALA A 65 -30.06 9.65 7.74
CA ALA A 65 -29.03 9.23 8.70
C ALA A 65 -28.26 7.95 8.27
N LEU A 66 -28.30 7.59 7.00
CA LEU A 66 -27.82 6.32 6.54
C LEU A 66 -26.36 6.27 6.23
N SER A 67 -25.92 5.13 6.62
CA SER A 67 -24.60 4.54 6.53
C SER A 67 -23.84 4.92 5.29
N PRO A 68 -22.57 5.17 5.44
CA PRO A 68 -21.63 5.34 4.36
C PRO A 68 -21.68 4.16 3.38
N ILE A 69 -21.22 4.37 2.16
CA ILE A 69 -21.08 3.30 1.16
C ILE A 69 -20.03 2.33 1.66
N VAL A 70 -20.36 1.05 1.78
CA VAL A 70 -19.42 0.00 2.18
C VAL A 70 -18.89 -0.69 0.93
N LEU A 71 -17.57 -0.69 0.75
CA LEU A 71 -16.89 -1.18 -0.45
C LEU A 71 -16.59 -2.67 -0.44
N ASP A 72 -16.55 -3.31 0.73
CA ASP A 72 -16.22 -4.75 0.88
C ASP A 72 -17.05 -5.69 -0.02
N TYR A 73 -18.14 -5.18 -0.61
CA TYR A 73 -19.02 -5.92 -1.49
C TYR A 73 -18.97 -5.47 -2.95
N ILE A 74 -18.17 -4.46 -3.25
CA ILE A 74 -18.06 -3.86 -4.58
C ILE A 74 -16.69 -4.10 -5.17
N MET A 75 -15.68 -4.21 -4.31
CA MET A 75 -14.29 -4.39 -4.71
C MET A 75 -13.69 -5.63 -4.07
N ASP A 76 -12.97 -6.38 -4.87
CA ASP A 76 -12.20 -7.55 -4.41
C ASP A 76 -10.75 -7.13 -4.09
N SER A 77 -10.61 -6.21 -3.14
CA SER A 77 -9.28 -5.77 -2.70
C SER A 77 -9.16 -5.76 -1.19
N GLU A 78 -8.18 -6.47 -0.68
CA GLU A 78 -7.80 -6.40 0.73
C GLU A 78 -6.62 -5.45 0.93
N VAL A 79 -6.71 -4.62 1.97
CA VAL A 79 -5.55 -3.82 2.41
C VAL A 79 -4.45 -4.76 2.90
N PRO A 80 -3.24 -4.68 2.36
CA PRO A 80 -2.13 -5.52 2.80
C PRO A 80 -1.84 -5.33 4.29
N LYS A 81 -1.56 -6.42 4.98
CA LYS A 81 -1.22 -6.37 6.41
C LYS A 81 0.17 -5.75 6.59
N PRO A 82 0.38 -4.92 7.63
CA PRO A 82 1.71 -4.47 7.98
C PRO A 82 2.59 -5.66 8.39
N CYS A 83 3.90 -5.47 8.34
CA CYS A 83 4.85 -6.48 8.77
C CYS A 83 4.59 -6.92 10.22
N ARG A 84 4.99 -8.16 10.55
CA ARG A 84 4.72 -8.76 11.87
C ARG A 84 5.34 -7.97 13.02
N HIS A 85 6.48 -7.34 12.79
CA HIS A 85 7.28 -6.62 13.78
C HIS A 85 7.29 -5.11 13.52
N PHE A 86 6.10 -4.54 13.28
CA PHE A 86 5.94 -3.09 13.20
C PHE A 86 5.95 -2.49 14.61
N ILE A 87 6.97 -1.71 14.94
CA ILE A 87 7.17 -1.12 16.27
C ILE A 87 7.70 0.31 16.19
N GLY A 88 7.45 1.10 17.25
CA GLY A 88 8.09 2.38 17.50
C GLY A 88 7.67 3.54 16.62
N ARG A 89 6.46 3.49 16.06
CA ARG A 89 5.90 4.52 15.17
C ARG A 89 4.54 5.06 15.66
N ASP A 90 4.24 4.92 16.95
CA ASP A 90 2.94 5.32 17.49
C ASP A 90 2.72 6.83 17.36
N LYS A 91 3.76 7.63 17.59
CA LYS A 91 3.69 9.10 17.42
C LYS A 91 3.43 9.50 15.98
N GLU A 92 4.13 8.87 15.04
CA GLU A 92 3.95 9.13 13.62
C GLU A 92 2.54 8.72 13.13
N LEU A 93 1.95 7.67 13.71
CA LEU A 93 0.56 7.29 13.43
C LEU A 93 -0.42 8.38 13.89
N GLU A 94 -0.24 8.93 15.10
CA GLU A 94 -1.09 9.99 15.65
C GLU A 94 -0.94 11.30 14.87
N GLU A 95 0.29 11.69 14.55
CA GLU A 95 0.57 12.88 13.75
C GLU A 95 -0.04 12.75 12.34
N LEU A 96 0.11 11.59 11.71
CA LEU A 96 -0.44 11.32 10.39
C LEU A 96 -1.99 11.36 10.40
N TYR A 97 -2.60 10.85 11.46
CA TYR A 97 -4.05 10.94 11.65
C TYR A 97 -4.50 12.40 11.71
N THR A 98 -3.84 13.20 12.53
CA THR A 98 -4.16 14.63 12.67
C THR A 98 -4.01 15.35 11.33
N MET A 99 -2.93 15.09 10.60
CA MET A 99 -2.69 15.71 9.30
C MET A 99 -3.74 15.32 8.25
N LEU A 100 -4.21 14.06 8.23
CA LEU A 100 -5.25 13.60 7.29
C LEU A 100 -6.61 14.20 7.62
N GLU A 101 -6.95 14.40 8.91
CA GLU A 101 -8.17 15.09 9.31
C GLU A 101 -8.17 16.56 8.86
N GLU A 102 -7.03 17.23 8.93
CA GLU A 102 -6.90 18.64 8.57
C GLU A 102 -6.78 18.87 7.05
N ASN A 103 -6.06 18.00 6.33
CA ASN A 103 -5.60 18.28 4.97
C ASN A 103 -6.20 17.36 3.89
N ARG A 104 -6.99 16.39 4.24
CA ARG A 104 -7.60 15.40 3.33
C ARG A 104 -6.58 14.59 2.49
N HIS A 105 -5.51 15.19 1.99
CA HIS A 105 -4.46 14.54 1.19
C HIS A 105 -3.12 14.77 1.87
N VAL A 106 -2.39 13.68 2.15
CA VAL A 106 -1.08 13.73 2.79
C VAL A 106 -0.10 12.86 2.00
N PHE A 107 1.08 13.42 1.72
CA PHE A 107 2.18 12.70 1.10
C PHE A 107 3.19 12.28 2.18
N LEU A 108 3.22 11.00 2.48
CA LEU A 108 4.19 10.39 3.40
C LEU A 108 5.51 10.22 2.66
N CYS A 109 6.42 11.15 2.89
CA CYS A 109 7.72 11.25 2.23
C CYS A 109 8.83 10.61 3.06
N GLY A 110 9.89 10.15 2.41
CA GLY A 110 11.08 9.63 3.11
C GLY A 110 11.93 8.75 2.21
N ILE A 111 13.13 8.42 2.67
CA ILE A 111 14.09 7.59 1.93
C ILE A 111 13.57 6.17 1.71
N ALA A 112 14.17 5.45 0.74
CA ALA A 112 13.86 4.04 0.53
C ALA A 112 14.15 3.21 1.79
N GLY A 113 13.30 2.23 2.11
CA GLY A 113 13.50 1.33 3.25
C GLY A 113 13.25 1.93 4.65
N ILE A 114 12.80 3.19 4.76
CA ILE A 114 12.50 3.81 6.06
C ILE A 114 11.20 3.31 6.72
N GLY A 115 10.36 2.61 5.96
CA GLY A 115 9.12 2.01 6.44
C GLY A 115 7.83 2.77 6.07
N LYS A 116 7.82 3.59 5.00
CA LYS A 116 6.62 4.34 4.57
C LYS A 116 5.42 3.44 4.28
N SER A 117 5.59 2.44 3.43
CA SER A 117 4.52 1.50 3.08
C SER A 117 4.03 0.73 4.31
N GLU A 118 4.94 0.35 5.21
CA GLU A 118 4.59 -0.32 6.44
C GLU A 118 3.82 0.60 7.41
N LEU A 119 4.20 1.89 7.49
CA LEU A 119 3.46 2.89 8.26
C LEU A 119 2.05 3.10 7.69
N ALA A 120 1.90 3.18 6.36
CA ALA A 120 0.60 3.32 5.71
C ALA A 120 -0.32 2.10 5.98
N LYS A 121 0.22 0.88 5.89
CA LYS A 121 -0.51 -0.35 6.23
C LYS A 121 -0.87 -0.42 7.72
N ALA A 122 0.06 -0.01 8.60
CA ALA A 122 -0.18 0.04 10.03
C ALA A 122 -1.23 1.10 10.39
N TYR A 123 -1.21 2.25 9.71
CA TYR A 123 -2.22 3.29 9.83
C TYR A 123 -3.62 2.75 9.47
N ALA A 124 -3.73 2.11 8.31
CA ALA A 124 -4.98 1.49 7.87
C ALA A 124 -5.53 0.48 8.90
N LYS A 125 -4.65 -0.35 9.46
CA LYS A 125 -5.02 -1.33 10.49
C LYS A 125 -5.43 -0.66 11.81
N HIS A 126 -4.65 0.34 12.27
CA HIS A 126 -4.86 1.02 13.56
C HIS A 126 -6.18 1.81 13.55
N TYR A 127 -6.41 2.57 12.50
CA TYR A 127 -7.58 3.43 12.36
C TYR A 127 -8.74 2.79 11.58
N LYS A 128 -8.73 1.47 11.38
CA LYS A 128 -9.79 0.75 10.65
C LYS A 128 -11.21 1.10 11.11
N LYS A 129 -11.40 1.39 12.39
CA LYS A 129 -12.72 1.72 12.96
C LYS A 129 -13.21 3.15 12.65
N HIS A 130 -12.29 4.03 12.26
CA HIS A 130 -12.61 5.42 11.89
C HIS A 130 -13.09 5.55 10.45
N TYR A 131 -12.74 4.58 9.62
CA TYR A 131 -13.13 4.56 8.22
C TYR A 131 -14.18 3.49 7.96
N THR A 132 -15.15 3.83 7.12
CA THR A 132 -16.07 2.84 6.58
C THR A 132 -15.40 1.97 5.55
N ASN A 133 -14.54 2.58 4.73
CA ASN A 133 -13.81 1.91 3.67
C ASN A 133 -12.34 2.29 3.72
N ILE A 134 -11.48 1.32 3.43
CA ILE A 134 -10.06 1.55 3.21
C ILE A 134 -9.67 0.86 1.90
N LEU A 135 -9.14 1.64 0.97
CA LEU A 135 -8.65 1.18 -0.32
C LEU A 135 -7.14 1.26 -0.36
N TYR A 136 -6.51 0.29 -0.96
CA TYR A 136 -5.06 0.26 -1.15
C TYR A 136 -4.75 0.02 -2.62
N VAL A 137 -4.02 0.96 -3.21
CA VAL A 137 -3.60 0.92 -4.61
C VAL A 137 -2.08 1.01 -4.63
N GLU A 138 -1.43 0.06 -5.26
CA GLU A 138 -0.01 0.15 -5.56
C GLU A 138 0.17 0.90 -6.87
N TYR A 139 0.92 2.00 -6.84
CA TYR A 139 1.18 2.81 -8.02
C TYR A 139 2.14 2.08 -8.97
N THR A 140 1.68 1.84 -10.19
CA THR A 140 2.45 1.11 -11.22
C THR A 140 3.14 2.00 -12.25
N GLY A 141 2.89 3.31 -12.21
CA GLY A 141 3.47 4.29 -13.13
C GLY A 141 2.46 5.19 -13.80
N ASP A 142 1.17 4.89 -13.71
CA ASP A 142 0.07 5.67 -14.28
C ASP A 142 -1.20 5.53 -13.42
N LEU A 143 -1.57 6.61 -12.71
CA LEU A 143 -2.78 6.63 -11.88
C LEU A 143 -4.08 6.38 -12.66
N HIS A 144 -4.11 6.77 -13.93
CA HIS A 144 -5.28 6.50 -14.76
C HIS A 144 -5.45 5.00 -14.96
N GLN A 145 -4.36 4.31 -15.29
CA GLN A 145 -4.35 2.87 -15.47
C GLN A 145 -4.62 2.14 -14.14
N ASP A 146 -3.96 2.55 -13.06
CA ASP A 146 -4.15 1.94 -11.73
C ASP A 146 -5.62 2.00 -11.28
N ILE A 147 -6.32 3.11 -11.58
CA ILE A 147 -7.75 3.25 -11.28
C ILE A 147 -8.61 2.40 -12.23
N THR A 148 -8.21 2.27 -13.49
CA THR A 148 -8.90 1.43 -14.47
C THR A 148 -8.82 -0.04 -14.10
N ASP A 149 -7.67 -0.46 -13.57
CA ASP A 149 -7.38 -1.85 -13.21
C ASP A 149 -7.90 -2.27 -11.82
N MET A 150 -8.54 -1.36 -11.10
CA MET A 150 -9.20 -1.73 -9.84
C MET A 150 -10.31 -2.77 -10.09
N ASP A 151 -10.32 -3.83 -9.30
CA ASP A 151 -11.29 -4.92 -9.43
C ASP A 151 -12.64 -4.57 -8.80
N PHE A 152 -13.60 -4.24 -9.64
CA PHE A 152 -15.00 -4.09 -9.25
C PHE A 152 -15.81 -5.33 -9.61
N ILE A 153 -16.47 -5.92 -8.61
CA ILE A 153 -17.23 -7.18 -8.76
C ILE A 153 -18.35 -7.08 -9.81
N ASP A 154 -18.87 -5.87 -10.04
CA ASP A 154 -19.98 -5.62 -10.95
C ASP A 154 -19.56 -5.09 -12.33
N ASP A 155 -18.27 -5.13 -12.66
CA ASP A 155 -17.81 -4.78 -13.99
C ASP A 155 -18.25 -5.81 -15.03
N PRO A 156 -18.89 -5.36 -16.12
CA PRO A 156 -19.22 -6.26 -17.21
C PRO A 156 -17.96 -6.85 -17.86
N PRO A 157 -17.93 -8.16 -18.20
CA PRO A 157 -16.74 -8.80 -18.77
C PRO A 157 -16.23 -8.16 -20.08
N GLU A 158 -17.13 -7.54 -20.84
CA GLU A 158 -16.83 -6.94 -22.16
C GLU A 158 -16.78 -5.41 -22.13
N ILE A 159 -16.63 -4.81 -20.92
CA ILE A 159 -16.58 -3.35 -20.81
C ILE A 159 -15.27 -2.82 -21.43
N SER A 160 -15.37 -1.76 -22.22
CA SER A 160 -14.18 -1.11 -22.75
C SER A 160 -13.37 -0.45 -21.63
N GLU A 161 -12.05 -0.36 -21.79
CA GLU A 161 -11.15 0.25 -20.82
C GLU A 161 -11.56 1.70 -20.48
N GLN A 162 -11.97 2.47 -21.48
CA GLN A 162 -12.44 3.84 -21.28
C GLN A 162 -13.71 3.91 -20.43
N GLU A 163 -14.68 3.01 -20.67
CA GLU A 163 -15.91 2.96 -19.88
C GLU A 163 -15.64 2.48 -18.46
N ARG A 164 -14.74 1.50 -18.29
CA ARG A 164 -14.29 0.99 -17.00
C ARG A 164 -13.69 2.13 -16.19
N PHE A 165 -12.74 2.87 -16.77
CA PHE A 165 -12.15 4.03 -16.13
C PHE A 165 -13.20 5.07 -15.71
N GLN A 166 -14.11 5.45 -16.62
CA GLN A 166 -15.15 6.43 -16.30
C GLN A 166 -16.05 5.99 -15.15
N ARG A 167 -16.33 4.70 -15.06
CA ARG A 167 -17.15 4.08 -14.03
C ARG A 167 -16.43 4.15 -12.67
N HIS A 168 -15.19 3.67 -12.62
CA HIS A 168 -14.35 3.66 -11.42
C HIS A 168 -14.09 5.08 -10.91
N ASN A 169 -13.65 5.98 -11.78
CA ASN A 169 -13.39 7.36 -11.42
C ASN A 169 -14.64 8.09 -10.91
N ARG A 170 -15.81 7.85 -11.52
CA ARG A 170 -17.08 8.41 -11.05
C ARG A 170 -17.45 7.89 -9.67
N PHE A 171 -17.21 6.61 -9.43
CA PHE A 171 -17.46 5.98 -8.15
C PHE A 171 -16.52 6.55 -7.06
N LEU A 172 -15.21 6.57 -7.29
CA LEU A 172 -14.23 7.13 -6.36
C LEU A 172 -14.52 8.59 -6.01
N ARG A 173 -14.97 9.39 -6.97
CA ARG A 173 -15.43 10.77 -6.72
C ARG A 173 -16.68 10.88 -5.83
N SER A 174 -17.45 9.82 -5.70
CA SER A 174 -18.66 9.81 -4.84
C SER A 174 -18.33 9.50 -3.38
N LEU A 175 -17.16 8.92 -3.10
CA LEU A 175 -16.69 8.61 -1.75
C LEU A 175 -16.40 9.89 -0.96
N LYS A 176 -16.50 9.80 0.36
CA LYS A 176 -16.34 10.92 1.27
C LYS A 176 -15.20 10.69 2.25
N SER A 177 -15.03 11.58 3.21
CA SER A 177 -14.00 11.55 4.24
C SER A 177 -14.05 10.34 5.18
N ASP A 178 -15.12 9.56 5.14
CA ASP A 178 -15.23 8.27 5.82
C ASP A 178 -14.53 7.12 5.08
N THR A 179 -13.90 7.43 3.96
CA THR A 179 -13.10 6.50 3.16
C THR A 179 -11.66 6.97 3.11
N LEU A 180 -10.73 6.06 3.34
CA LEU A 180 -9.29 6.25 3.15
C LEU A 180 -8.85 5.55 1.86
N LEU A 181 -8.20 6.28 0.97
CA LEU A 181 -7.50 5.75 -0.20
C LEU A 181 -5.99 5.84 0.05
N ILE A 182 -5.31 4.71 0.05
CA ILE A 182 -3.85 4.65 0.14
C ILE A 182 -3.30 4.40 -1.26
N ILE A 183 -2.40 5.27 -1.72
CA ILE A 183 -1.66 5.12 -2.98
C ILE A 183 -0.20 4.93 -2.62
N ASP A 184 0.25 3.69 -2.69
CA ASP A 184 1.61 3.31 -2.28
C ASP A 184 2.60 3.41 -3.44
N ASN A 185 3.84 3.79 -3.14
CA ASN A 185 4.95 3.92 -4.10
C ASN A 185 4.77 5.00 -5.20
N PHE A 186 4.04 6.07 -4.93
CA PHE A 186 3.91 7.21 -5.84
C PHE A 186 5.22 7.99 -5.94
N ASN A 187 6.21 7.44 -6.64
CA ASN A 187 7.59 7.94 -6.69
C ASN A 187 7.88 8.86 -7.89
N VAL A 188 6.89 9.59 -8.33
CA VAL A 188 6.96 10.54 -9.44
C VAL A 188 6.61 11.95 -8.97
N THR A 189 6.87 12.95 -9.82
CA THR A 189 6.45 14.33 -9.57
C THR A 189 5.04 14.57 -10.10
N ALA A 190 4.38 15.63 -9.64
CA ALA A 190 3.05 16.01 -10.13
C ALA A 190 3.00 16.28 -11.65
N THR A 191 4.13 16.65 -12.26
CA THR A 191 4.24 16.89 -13.70
C THR A 191 4.41 15.60 -14.51
N GLN A 192 4.90 14.51 -13.89
CA GLN A 192 5.09 13.23 -14.54
C GLN A 192 3.80 12.42 -14.63
N ASP A 193 2.92 12.55 -13.64
CA ASP A 193 1.58 11.96 -13.70
C ASP A 193 0.51 13.06 -13.61
N SER A 194 0.00 13.46 -14.77
CA SER A 194 -1.01 14.53 -14.88
C SER A 194 -2.33 14.17 -14.21
N PHE A 195 -2.61 12.87 -14.03
CA PHE A 195 -3.84 12.38 -13.43
C PHE A 195 -3.88 12.62 -11.90
N LEU A 196 -2.76 12.88 -11.27
CA LEU A 196 -2.72 13.32 -9.87
C LEU A 196 -3.68 14.47 -9.60
N SER A 197 -3.76 15.45 -10.51
CA SER A 197 -4.67 16.60 -10.40
C SER A 197 -6.16 16.21 -10.36
N VAL A 198 -6.52 15.05 -10.87
CA VAL A 198 -7.87 14.49 -10.83
C VAL A 198 -8.10 13.76 -9.53
N VAL A 199 -7.15 12.96 -9.08
CA VAL A 199 -7.20 12.20 -7.82
C VAL A 199 -7.31 13.14 -6.62
N LEU A 200 -6.56 14.24 -6.61
CA LEU A 200 -6.64 15.25 -5.57
C LEU A 200 -8.00 15.99 -5.46
N LYS A 201 -8.89 15.80 -6.43
CA LYS A 201 -10.28 16.30 -6.38
C LYS A 201 -11.26 15.31 -5.73
N TYR A 202 -10.82 14.12 -5.39
CA TYR A 202 -11.65 13.17 -4.66
C TYR A 202 -11.98 13.73 -3.27
N ARG A 203 -13.11 13.30 -2.72
CA ARG A 203 -13.60 13.80 -1.43
C ARG A 203 -13.22 12.91 -0.26
N CYS A 204 -12.67 11.73 -0.55
CA CYS A 204 -12.12 10.83 0.44
C CYS A 204 -10.76 11.34 0.96
N GLN A 205 -10.32 10.81 2.07
CA GLN A 205 -8.95 11.03 2.55
C GLN A 205 -7.98 10.20 1.71
N ILE A 206 -6.82 10.78 1.34
CA ILE A 206 -5.84 10.10 0.51
C ILE A 206 -4.47 10.19 1.16
N LEU A 207 -3.86 9.04 1.35
CA LEU A 207 -2.49 8.88 1.85
C LEU A 207 -1.60 8.35 0.72
N PHE A 208 -0.68 9.19 0.26
CA PHE A 208 0.36 8.75 -0.68
C PHE A 208 1.61 8.37 0.07
N THR A 209 2.30 7.30 -0.35
CA THR A 209 3.69 7.08 0.05
C THR A 209 4.62 7.40 -1.11
N THR A 210 5.68 8.13 -0.85
CA THR A 210 6.58 8.59 -1.93
C THR A 210 8.02 8.76 -1.46
N ARG A 211 8.95 8.69 -2.41
CA ARG A 211 10.35 9.13 -2.25
C ARG A 211 10.60 10.49 -2.88
N SER A 212 9.65 10.96 -3.68
CA SER A 212 9.74 12.24 -4.36
C SER A 212 9.48 13.39 -3.39
N ASN A 213 10.09 14.52 -3.65
CA ASN A 213 9.85 15.74 -2.90
C ASN A 213 8.69 16.51 -3.56
N LEU A 214 7.57 16.59 -2.84
CA LEU A 214 6.32 17.20 -3.30
C LEU A 214 5.97 18.39 -2.38
N ASN A 215 6.91 19.34 -2.23
CA ASN A 215 6.79 20.46 -1.28
C ASN A 215 5.59 21.39 -1.51
N GLU A 216 4.94 21.30 -2.65
CA GLU A 216 3.73 22.06 -2.97
C GLU A 216 2.45 21.48 -2.33
N TYR A 217 2.57 20.29 -1.74
CA TYR A 217 1.45 19.59 -1.09
C TYR A 217 1.71 19.41 0.41
N CYS A 218 0.69 18.98 1.14
CA CYS A 218 0.85 18.60 2.54
C CYS A 218 1.71 17.32 2.64
N THR A 219 2.92 17.47 3.18
CA THR A 219 3.90 16.38 3.29
C THR A 219 4.20 16.03 4.73
N PHE A 220 4.19 14.73 5.04
CA PHE A 220 4.71 14.19 6.28
C PHE A 220 6.07 13.53 6.02
N GLN A 221 7.12 14.11 6.59
CA GLN A 221 8.48 13.60 6.41
C GLN A 221 8.79 12.51 7.44
N LEU A 222 8.77 11.24 7.01
CA LEU A 222 9.17 10.12 7.86
C LEU A 222 10.69 10.10 8.04
N LYS A 223 11.14 10.13 9.30
CA LYS A 223 12.55 10.10 9.68
C LYS A 223 12.92 8.75 10.28
N GLU A 224 14.23 8.55 10.48
CA GLU A 224 14.78 7.40 11.17
C GLU A 224 14.27 7.34 12.62
N ILE A 225 14.09 6.13 13.13
CA ILE A 225 13.83 5.89 14.56
C ILE A 225 15.16 6.07 15.30
N LYS A 226 15.33 7.19 16.01
CA LYS A 226 16.58 7.47 16.75
C LYS A 226 16.68 6.79 18.10
N ASP A 227 15.58 6.20 18.59
CA ASP A 227 15.59 5.45 19.85
C ASP A 227 16.23 4.08 19.63
N ILE A 228 17.43 3.92 20.17
CA ILE A 228 18.21 2.69 20.05
C ILE A 228 17.52 1.50 20.71
N ASN A 229 16.73 1.72 21.76
CA ASN A 229 16.01 0.63 22.43
C ASN A 229 14.89 0.06 21.53
N ILE A 230 14.19 0.91 20.78
CA ILE A 230 13.19 0.50 19.81
C ILE A 230 13.83 -0.33 18.69
N LEU A 231 14.95 0.14 18.14
CA LEU A 231 15.68 -0.59 17.10
C LEU A 231 16.33 -1.86 17.63
N PHE A 232 16.76 -1.87 18.89
CA PHE A 232 17.21 -3.08 19.53
C PHE A 232 16.07 -4.10 19.69
N GLN A 233 14.87 -3.68 20.08
CA GLN A 233 13.69 -4.55 20.10
C GLN A 233 13.36 -5.10 18.70
N LEU A 234 13.47 -4.28 17.65
CA LEU A 234 13.32 -4.74 16.27
C LEU A 234 14.38 -5.79 15.93
N THR A 235 15.63 -5.57 16.29
CA THR A 235 16.70 -6.54 16.09
C THR A 235 16.44 -7.84 16.83
N SER A 236 16.03 -7.77 18.10
CA SER A 236 15.71 -8.95 18.92
C SER A 236 14.52 -9.76 18.39
N ALA A 237 13.62 -9.12 17.64
CA ALA A 237 12.50 -9.80 16.99
C ALA A 237 12.95 -10.69 15.81
N PHE A 238 14.13 -10.44 15.25
CA PHE A 238 14.72 -11.19 14.11
C PHE A 238 15.98 -11.96 14.47
N TYR A 239 16.68 -11.61 15.55
CA TYR A 239 17.90 -12.23 16.00
C TYR A 239 17.77 -12.70 17.45
N SER A 240 17.69 -14.00 17.65
CA SER A 240 17.39 -14.62 18.94
C SER A 240 18.49 -14.42 19.99
N GLU A 241 19.74 -14.26 19.60
CA GLU A 241 20.87 -14.01 20.52
C GLU A 241 21.20 -12.51 20.70
N ALA A 242 20.33 -11.59 20.31
CA ALA A 242 20.61 -10.15 20.37
C ALA A 242 21.05 -9.67 21.76
N ASP A 243 20.38 -10.13 22.82
CA ASP A 243 20.70 -9.76 24.20
C ASP A 243 22.10 -10.17 24.64
N LYS A 244 22.59 -11.32 24.17
CA LYS A 244 23.94 -11.82 24.46
C LYS A 244 25.02 -10.90 23.87
N TYR A 245 24.73 -10.27 22.75
CA TYR A 245 25.65 -9.38 22.03
C TYR A 245 25.20 -7.93 22.01
N ARG A 246 24.41 -7.51 22.99
CA ARG A 246 23.72 -6.21 23.03
C ARG A 246 24.63 -5.04 22.62
N SER A 247 25.78 -4.88 23.29
CA SER A 247 26.70 -3.77 23.00
C SER A 247 27.21 -3.76 21.55
N THR A 248 27.40 -4.93 20.93
CA THR A 248 27.83 -5.02 19.54
C THR A 248 26.68 -4.74 18.58
N VAL A 249 25.48 -5.22 18.90
CA VAL A 249 24.25 -4.95 18.14
C VAL A 249 23.91 -3.46 18.15
N GLU A 250 24.01 -2.79 19.28
CA GLU A 250 23.81 -1.33 19.39
C GLU A 250 24.79 -0.57 18.49
N LYS A 251 26.07 -0.97 18.46
CA LYS A 251 27.06 -0.38 17.55
C LYS A 251 26.75 -0.65 16.07
N ILE A 252 26.21 -1.81 15.74
CA ILE A 252 25.74 -2.10 14.37
C ILE A 252 24.61 -1.15 14.00
N ILE A 253 23.61 -0.97 14.87
CA ILE A 253 22.48 -0.04 14.66
C ILE A 253 22.99 1.39 14.43
N GLU A 254 23.94 1.86 15.23
CA GLU A 254 24.58 3.17 15.06
C GLU A 254 25.33 3.27 13.72
N THR A 255 26.09 2.24 13.38
CA THR A 255 26.89 2.21 12.14
C THR A 255 26.02 2.28 10.90
N VAL A 256 24.85 1.61 10.90
CA VAL A 256 23.87 1.70 9.80
C VAL A 256 22.95 2.91 9.92
N HIS A 257 23.31 3.89 10.75
CA HIS A 257 22.61 5.17 10.93
C HIS A 257 21.12 5.04 11.27
N TYR A 258 20.76 4.06 12.08
CA TYR A 258 19.37 3.85 12.53
C TYR A 258 18.39 3.53 11.37
N HIS A 259 18.91 3.13 10.21
CA HIS A 259 18.08 2.83 9.05
C HIS A 259 17.33 1.51 9.25
N THR A 260 16.00 1.56 9.37
CA THR A 260 15.15 0.44 9.78
C THR A 260 15.36 -0.81 8.95
N PHE A 261 15.39 -0.69 7.61
CA PHE A 261 15.61 -1.83 6.72
C PHE A 261 17.03 -2.42 6.86
N ALA A 262 18.05 -1.58 7.04
CA ALA A 262 19.42 -2.06 7.24
C ALA A 262 19.55 -2.81 8.58
N VAL A 263 18.88 -2.32 9.64
CA VAL A 263 18.83 -3.00 10.95
C VAL A 263 18.15 -4.37 10.82
N GLU A 264 17.01 -4.45 10.15
CA GLU A 264 16.31 -5.71 9.91
C GLU A 264 17.18 -6.70 9.10
N LEU A 265 17.83 -6.21 8.05
CA LEU A 265 18.71 -7.03 7.21
C LEU A 265 19.91 -7.55 8.01
N ALA A 266 20.55 -6.70 8.80
CA ALA A 266 21.64 -7.07 9.71
C ALA A 266 21.19 -8.17 10.69
N ALA A 267 20.03 -8.00 11.33
CA ALA A 267 19.48 -8.98 12.25
C ALA A 267 19.25 -10.35 11.60
N LYS A 268 18.69 -10.36 10.39
CA LYS A 268 18.50 -11.61 9.60
C LYS A 268 19.81 -12.27 9.19
N LEU A 269 20.85 -11.50 8.86
CA LEU A 269 22.19 -12.04 8.58
C LEU A 269 22.79 -12.73 9.80
N LEU A 270 22.61 -12.14 10.97
CA LEU A 270 23.09 -12.69 12.25
C LEU A 270 22.33 -13.97 12.62
N GLU A 271 21.01 -13.98 12.52
CA GLU A 271 20.17 -15.16 12.83
C GLU A 271 20.49 -16.34 11.93
N ASN A 272 20.74 -16.09 10.63
CA ASN A 272 21.11 -17.14 9.67
C ASN A 272 22.57 -17.61 9.80
N GLY A 273 23.33 -17.09 10.77
CA GLY A 273 24.73 -17.49 11.00
C GLY A 273 25.69 -17.13 9.85
N ILE A 274 25.28 -16.23 8.95
CA ILE A 274 26.12 -15.79 7.82
C ILE A 274 27.33 -15.00 8.30
N SER A 275 27.17 -14.30 9.45
CA SER A 275 28.23 -13.55 10.09
C SER A 275 28.03 -13.51 11.61
N THR A 276 29.12 -13.46 12.35
CA THR A 276 29.02 -13.14 13.78
C THR A 276 28.84 -11.62 14.00
N PRO A 277 28.25 -11.16 15.13
CA PRO A 277 28.09 -9.75 15.39
C PRO A 277 29.37 -8.92 15.27
N GLY A 278 30.50 -9.46 15.76
CA GLY A 278 31.80 -8.79 15.65
C GLY A 278 32.32 -8.70 14.22
N GLN A 279 32.17 -9.77 13.42
CA GLN A 279 32.57 -9.76 12.00
C GLN A 279 31.71 -8.80 11.19
N LEU A 280 30.39 -8.78 11.43
CA LEU A 280 29.48 -7.86 10.74
C LEU A 280 29.83 -6.40 11.05
N LEU A 281 30.04 -6.08 12.33
CA LEU A 281 30.44 -4.73 12.74
C LEU A 281 31.77 -4.30 12.08
N ALA A 282 32.79 -5.17 12.09
CA ALA A 282 34.08 -4.88 11.47
C ALA A 282 33.93 -4.55 9.98
N LYS A 283 33.17 -5.37 9.23
CA LYS A 283 32.93 -5.14 7.80
C LYS A 283 32.20 -3.83 7.51
N LEU A 284 31.17 -3.50 8.30
CA LEU A 284 30.44 -2.23 8.15
C LEU A 284 31.33 -1.02 8.45
N GLN A 285 32.27 -1.15 9.39
CA GLN A 285 33.24 -0.10 9.73
C GLN A 285 34.33 0.06 8.67
N GLU A 286 34.84 -1.02 8.11
CA GLU A 286 35.82 -1.01 7.00
C GLU A 286 35.24 -0.31 5.76
N GLU A 287 34.02 -0.64 5.36
CA GLU A 287 33.33 0.02 4.25
C GLU A 287 33.14 1.52 4.47
N ARG A 288 32.78 1.90 5.68
CA ARG A 288 32.66 3.32 6.05
C ARG A 288 34.00 4.04 5.91
N ALA A 289 35.09 3.46 6.37
CA ALA A 289 36.44 4.03 6.25
C ALA A 289 36.90 4.15 4.79
N SER A 290 36.55 3.19 3.93
CA SER A 290 36.81 3.21 2.48
C SER A 290 36.06 4.38 1.79
N LEU A 291 34.79 4.57 2.12
CA LEU A 291 33.95 5.67 1.55
C LEU A 291 34.41 7.07 1.99
N ASP A 292 34.89 7.21 3.22
CA ASP A 292 35.44 8.49 3.70
C ASP A 292 36.73 8.88 2.97
N ASN A 293 37.45 7.91 2.36
CA ASN A 293 38.70 8.13 1.66
C ASN A 293 38.57 8.29 0.14
N GLU A 294 37.62 7.64 -0.51
CA GLU A 294 37.60 7.56 -1.98
C GLU A 294 36.56 8.44 -2.68
N ASP A 295 35.44 8.79 -2.07
CA ASP A 295 34.39 9.49 -2.81
C ASP A 295 33.66 10.57 -2.00
N LYS A 296 34.27 11.75 -1.95
CA LYS A 296 33.51 13.00 -1.91
C LYS A 296 32.86 13.29 -3.28
N ILE A 297 32.32 12.29 -3.93
CA ILE A 297 31.33 12.52 -4.96
C ILE A 297 30.09 13.01 -4.23
N LYS A 298 29.97 14.33 -4.14
CA LYS A 298 28.74 15.02 -3.85
C LYS A 298 27.71 14.52 -4.87
N ILE A 299 27.05 13.44 -4.57
CA ILE A 299 25.77 13.15 -5.23
C ILE A 299 24.81 14.17 -4.63
N ILE A 300 24.88 15.36 -5.19
CA ILE A 300 23.85 16.39 -5.03
C ILE A 300 22.70 15.93 -5.93
N LYS A 301 21.97 14.92 -5.48
CA LYS A 301 20.59 14.70 -5.88
C LYS A 301 19.78 15.03 -4.64
N ASP A 302 18.99 16.09 -4.72
CA ASP A 302 18.04 16.56 -3.70
C ASP A 302 18.63 17.11 -2.39
N GLY A 303 19.78 17.77 -2.43
CA GLY A 303 20.24 18.65 -1.35
C GLY A 303 20.68 17.98 -0.03
N GLN A 304 20.82 16.64 0.03
CA GLN A 304 21.25 15.93 1.25
C GLN A 304 22.44 15.00 0.97
N SER A 305 23.57 15.29 1.59
CA SER A 305 24.82 14.51 1.53
C SER A 305 24.77 13.16 2.27
N SER A 306 23.69 12.86 2.98
CA SER A 306 23.54 11.63 3.79
C SER A 306 23.09 10.39 3.00
N LYS A 307 22.54 10.55 1.80
CA LYS A 307 21.96 9.42 1.03
C LYS A 307 23.00 8.39 0.56
N ALA A 308 24.20 8.80 0.21
CA ALA A 308 25.24 7.88 -0.28
C ALA A 308 25.65 6.83 0.77
N THR A 309 25.72 7.20 2.03
CA THR A 309 26.14 6.33 3.13
C THR A 309 25.15 5.21 3.40
N TYR A 310 23.86 5.47 3.33
CA TYR A 310 22.82 4.42 3.52
C TYR A 310 22.87 3.35 2.45
N TYR A 311 23.03 3.74 1.19
CA TYR A 311 23.08 2.78 0.08
C TYR A 311 24.31 1.88 0.15
N SER A 312 25.45 2.40 0.59
CA SER A 312 26.65 1.59 0.73
C SER A 312 26.52 0.54 1.84
N HIS A 313 25.97 0.90 3.00
CA HIS A 313 25.72 -0.06 4.07
C HIS A 313 24.72 -1.14 3.65
N ILE A 314 23.64 -0.77 2.96
CA ILE A 314 22.70 -1.72 2.40
C ILE A 314 23.38 -2.62 1.37
N HIS A 315 24.19 -2.06 0.47
CA HIS A 315 24.97 -2.82 -0.50
C HIS A 315 25.90 -3.82 0.19
N THR A 316 26.63 -3.38 1.23
CA THR A 316 27.51 -4.25 2.02
C THR A 316 26.73 -5.41 2.65
N LEU A 317 25.58 -5.12 3.27
CA LEU A 317 24.74 -6.14 3.88
C LEU A 317 24.24 -7.15 2.84
N PHE A 318 23.88 -6.70 1.64
CA PHE A 318 23.51 -7.60 0.53
C PHE A 318 24.68 -8.40 -0.01
N SER A 319 25.88 -7.83 -0.11
CA SER A 319 27.07 -8.52 -0.60
C SER A 319 27.51 -9.66 0.32
N LEU A 320 27.14 -9.61 1.60
CA LEU A 320 27.39 -10.67 2.57
C LEU A 320 26.52 -11.90 2.39
N TYR A 321 25.37 -11.79 1.73
CA TYR A 321 24.69 -12.97 1.21
C TYR A 321 25.57 -13.52 0.08
N ALA A 322 26.27 -14.64 0.33
CA ALA A 322 27.08 -15.30 -0.66
C ALA A 322 26.19 -15.84 -1.81
N LEU A 323 25.78 -14.93 -2.69
CA LEU A 323 25.06 -15.30 -3.89
C LEU A 323 25.98 -16.08 -4.79
N SER A 324 25.56 -17.26 -5.24
CA SER A 324 26.25 -18.00 -6.30
C SER A 324 26.30 -17.12 -7.56
N ARG A 325 27.28 -17.34 -8.41
CA ARG A 325 27.44 -16.58 -9.66
C ARG A 325 26.17 -16.52 -10.50
N LYS A 326 25.42 -17.64 -10.54
CA LYS A 326 24.12 -17.71 -11.21
C LYS A 326 23.04 -16.81 -10.57
N GLN A 327 23.04 -16.68 -9.25
CA GLN A 327 22.13 -15.77 -8.53
C GLN A 327 22.53 -14.31 -8.73
N GLN A 328 23.84 -14.01 -8.77
CA GLN A 328 24.34 -12.67 -9.10
C GLN A 328 23.92 -12.26 -10.50
N ASP A 329 24.05 -13.14 -11.50
CA ASP A 329 23.62 -12.88 -12.87
C ASP A 329 22.10 -12.61 -12.94
N ILE A 330 21.30 -13.39 -12.21
CA ILE A 330 19.85 -13.15 -12.10
C ILE A 330 19.57 -11.78 -11.47
N MET A 331 20.22 -11.43 -10.38
CA MET A 331 20.04 -10.13 -9.72
C MET A 331 20.46 -8.97 -10.63
N CYS A 332 21.58 -9.11 -11.34
CA CYS A 332 22.01 -8.12 -12.33
C CYS A 332 20.97 -7.93 -13.44
N ASN A 333 20.40 -9.01 -13.95
CA ASN A 333 19.37 -8.95 -14.97
C ASN A 333 18.08 -8.32 -14.43
N LEU A 334 17.70 -8.61 -13.19
CA LEU A 334 16.55 -8.00 -12.53
C LEU A 334 16.71 -6.48 -12.33
N CYS A 335 17.96 -5.98 -12.18
CA CYS A 335 18.22 -4.53 -12.07
C CYS A 335 17.90 -3.75 -13.36
N PHE A 336 17.81 -4.39 -14.51
CA PHE A 336 17.41 -3.77 -15.78
C PHE A 336 15.89 -3.72 -15.97
N LEU A 337 15.13 -4.39 -15.10
CA LEU A 337 13.68 -4.36 -15.18
C LEU A 337 13.14 -3.05 -14.58
N PRO A 338 12.09 -2.47 -15.18
CA PRO A 338 11.39 -1.35 -14.57
C PRO A 338 10.90 -1.76 -13.18
N TYR A 339 10.95 -0.86 -12.22
CA TYR A 339 10.45 -1.10 -10.86
C TYR A 339 8.92 -1.38 -10.82
N THR A 340 8.22 -1.04 -11.89
CA THR A 340 6.81 -1.33 -12.14
C THR A 340 6.54 -2.79 -12.55
N GLY A 341 7.60 -3.62 -12.66
CA GLY A 341 7.49 -4.99 -13.14
C GLY A 341 7.47 -5.11 -14.67
N ILE A 342 7.30 -6.34 -15.15
CA ILE A 342 7.18 -6.66 -16.58
C ILE A 342 5.77 -7.22 -16.79
N SER A 343 5.07 -6.74 -17.81
CA SER A 343 3.78 -7.32 -18.18
C SER A 343 3.98 -8.80 -18.58
N CYS A 344 3.01 -9.65 -18.28
CA CYS A 344 3.06 -11.09 -18.59
C CYS A 344 3.25 -11.38 -20.09
N LEU A 345 2.96 -10.43 -20.98
CA LEU A 345 3.20 -10.54 -22.42
C LEU A 345 4.68 -10.71 -22.79
N LEU A 346 5.62 -10.24 -21.96
CA LEU A 346 7.04 -10.46 -22.16
C LEU A 346 7.50 -11.89 -21.78
N TYR A 347 6.73 -12.57 -20.92
CA TYR A 347 6.97 -13.97 -20.57
C TYR A 347 6.45 -14.96 -21.61
N THR A 348 5.57 -14.54 -22.51
CA THR A 348 4.95 -15.36 -23.54
C THR A 348 5.62 -15.25 -24.90
N SER A 349 6.73 -14.51 -25.04
CA SER A 349 7.57 -14.61 -26.23
C SER A 349 8.13 -16.03 -26.34
N PRO A 350 7.92 -16.73 -27.45
CA PRO A 350 8.37 -18.11 -27.60
C PRO A 350 9.88 -18.17 -27.37
N SER A 351 10.29 -19.11 -26.53
CA SER A 351 11.69 -19.40 -26.30
C SER A 351 12.35 -19.72 -27.65
N PRO A 352 13.62 -19.34 -27.90
CA PRO A 352 14.34 -19.75 -29.10
C PRO A 352 14.31 -21.25 -29.36
N ARG A 353 14.01 -22.07 -28.36
CA ARG A 353 13.84 -23.55 -28.50
C ARG A 353 12.49 -23.95 -29.09
N ASP A 354 11.49 -23.06 -29.10
CA ASP A 354 10.17 -23.36 -29.64
C ASP A 354 10.08 -23.09 -31.15
N THR A 355 11.06 -22.34 -31.70
CA THR A 355 11.17 -22.05 -33.13
C THR A 355 11.94 -23.12 -33.91
N GLU A 356 12.63 -24.07 -33.23
CA GLU A 356 13.36 -25.16 -33.90
C GLU A 356 12.53 -26.44 -34.11
N ARG A 357 11.24 -26.44 -33.76
CA ARG A 357 10.34 -27.60 -33.89
C ARG A 357 9.13 -27.38 -34.82
N SER A 358 9.18 -26.40 -35.69
CA SER A 358 8.18 -26.21 -36.76
C SER A 358 8.80 -26.37 -38.14
#